data_054dad01be1ddcf56231a551b96dfb54
#
_entry.id   054dad01be1ddcf56231a551b96dfb54
#
_cell.length_a   1.000
_cell.length_b   1.000
_cell.length_c   1.000
_cell.angle_alpha   90.00
_cell.angle_beta   90.00
_cell.angle_gamma   90.00
#
_symmetry.space_group_name_H-M   'P 1'
#
loop_
_entity.id
_entity.type
_entity.pdbx_description
1 polymer ?
#
loop_
_entity_poly.entity_id
_entity_poly.type
_entity_poly.pdbx_seq_one_letter_code
_entity_poly.pdbx_strand_id
1 'polypeptide(L)'
;MIVRSWFLGRVGYNRALRLQKELINLNTRDNNRCPAYTILMLEHSPVYTIGIRSEEYSEKQQEKLRDHGAQVIKTSRGGLITYHGPGQLIAYPIINLRGSELVNKGIRWYVEALEQAGFETCEAFKPNAFQKGSELFPDKTAATGVWLNRNNKIMSIGRLNFGSYILFPLGVHVTRSVAHHGVSLNCTSEPLKWFDNIVPCGLTNCKMAALETVTGTQLTPDDIAPVLSERLFTNLFKHGDDLECTYADFLADDESLTWEKVSQFILEDADFRTKKLPKQEAPLQP
;
A
#
# COMPACT_ATOMS: atom_id res chain seq x y z
N MET A 1 6.05 21.57 -6.97
CA MET A 1 5.40 20.39 -7.58
C MET A 1 4.45 19.78 -6.57
N ILE A 2 3.33 19.18 -6.99
CA ILE A 2 2.29 18.68 -6.09
C ILE A 2 2.27 17.15 -6.15
N VAL A 3 2.32 16.50 -4.99
CA VAL A 3 2.03 15.07 -4.82
C VAL A 3 0.58 14.94 -4.41
N ARG A 4 -0.19 14.13 -5.12
CA ARG A 4 -1.61 13.95 -4.86
C ARG A 4 -1.88 12.58 -4.27
N SER A 5 -2.53 12.56 -3.12
CA SER A 5 -2.92 11.36 -2.40
C SER A 5 -4.45 11.26 -2.39
N TRP A 6 -4.99 10.15 -2.92
CA TRP A 6 -6.41 9.91 -3.10
C TRP A 6 -6.85 8.68 -2.33
N PHE A 7 -7.79 8.82 -1.41
CA PHE A 7 -8.47 7.69 -0.79
C PHE A 7 -9.77 7.38 -1.54
N LEU A 8 -9.87 6.17 -2.09
CA LEU A 8 -10.90 5.78 -3.06
C LEU A 8 -11.94 4.80 -2.48
N GLY A 9 -11.86 4.54 -1.18
CA GLY A 9 -12.68 3.54 -0.55
C GLY A 9 -12.51 2.14 -1.11
N ARG A 10 -13.60 1.39 -1.23
CA ARG A 10 -13.53 0.01 -1.69
C ARG A 10 -13.61 -0.10 -3.21
N VAL A 11 -12.54 -0.56 -3.82
CA VAL A 11 -12.38 -0.66 -5.28
C VAL A 11 -12.00 -2.06 -5.71
N GLY A 12 -12.69 -2.61 -6.71
CA GLY A 12 -12.33 -3.90 -7.31
C GLY A 12 -10.93 -3.87 -7.93
N TYR A 13 -10.15 -4.95 -7.75
CA TYR A 13 -8.74 -5.01 -8.11
C TYR A 13 -8.46 -4.62 -9.57
N ASN A 14 -9.23 -5.16 -10.52
CA ASN A 14 -9.05 -4.87 -11.93
C ASN A 14 -9.29 -3.39 -12.29
N ARG A 15 -10.20 -2.71 -11.58
CA ARG A 15 -10.46 -1.28 -11.77
C ARG A 15 -9.25 -0.46 -11.30
N ALA A 16 -8.75 -0.74 -10.10
CA ALA A 16 -7.57 -0.07 -9.57
C ALA A 16 -6.31 -0.34 -10.43
N LEU A 17 -6.14 -1.57 -10.92
CA LEU A 17 -5.03 -1.91 -11.82
C LEU A 17 -5.10 -1.16 -13.16
N ARG A 18 -6.30 -0.96 -13.69
CA ARG A 18 -6.50 -0.15 -14.91
C ARG A 18 -6.09 1.29 -14.68
N LEU A 19 -6.57 1.91 -13.60
CA LEU A 19 -6.19 3.28 -13.24
C LEU A 19 -4.68 3.44 -13.05
N GLN A 20 -4.03 2.50 -12.36
CA GLN A 20 -2.56 2.50 -12.25
C GLN A 20 -1.88 2.50 -13.63
N LYS A 21 -2.32 1.64 -14.56
CA LYS A 21 -1.75 1.57 -15.91
C LYS A 21 -1.91 2.88 -16.69
N GLU A 22 -3.05 3.55 -16.56
CA GLU A 22 -3.30 4.82 -17.20
C GLU A 22 -2.40 5.92 -16.61
N LEU A 23 -2.26 5.99 -15.29
CA LEU A 23 -1.34 6.90 -14.61
C LEU A 23 0.13 6.64 -14.99
N ILE A 24 0.54 5.38 -15.13
CA ILE A 24 1.87 5.03 -15.64
C ILE A 24 2.07 5.57 -17.05
N ASN A 25 1.07 5.40 -17.93
CA ASN A 25 1.14 5.91 -19.29
C ASN A 25 1.27 7.43 -19.34
N LEU A 26 0.53 8.17 -18.51
CA LEU A 26 0.66 9.62 -18.38
C LEU A 26 2.08 10.01 -17.95
N ASN A 27 2.64 9.32 -16.98
CA ASN A 27 4.00 9.58 -16.49
C ASN A 27 5.12 9.19 -17.47
N THR A 28 4.81 8.42 -18.51
CA THR A 28 5.81 7.97 -19.50
C THR A 28 5.71 8.68 -20.84
N ARG A 29 4.63 9.41 -21.13
CA ARG A 29 4.38 10.05 -22.44
C ARG A 29 5.26 11.25 -22.74
N ASP A 30 5.81 11.91 -21.74
CA ASP A 30 6.49 13.19 -21.92
C ASP A 30 7.75 13.28 -21.06
N ASN A 31 8.91 13.13 -21.72
CA ASN A 31 10.23 13.22 -21.05
C ASN A 31 10.57 14.63 -20.53
N ASN A 32 9.81 15.67 -20.91
CA ASN A 32 10.11 17.08 -20.58
C ASN A 32 9.10 17.71 -19.62
N ARG A 33 8.04 16.99 -19.22
CA ARG A 33 7.07 17.51 -18.26
C ARG A 33 7.39 16.99 -16.85
N CYS A 34 7.08 17.82 -15.87
CA CYS A 34 7.18 17.46 -14.46
C CYS A 34 6.32 16.21 -14.18
N PRO A 35 6.88 15.12 -13.64
CA PRO A 35 6.12 13.90 -13.39
C PRO A 35 4.99 14.17 -12.39
N ALA A 36 3.81 13.63 -12.66
CA ALA A 36 2.73 13.64 -11.70
C ALA A 36 2.94 12.52 -10.69
N TYR A 37 3.19 12.88 -9.43
CA TYR A 37 3.28 11.90 -8.36
C TYR A 37 1.89 11.68 -7.75
N THR A 38 1.42 10.46 -7.84
CA THR A 38 0.08 10.09 -7.35
C THR A 38 0.18 8.94 -6.38
N ILE A 39 -0.48 9.05 -5.24
CA ILE A 39 -0.63 7.97 -4.27
C ILE A 39 -2.12 7.60 -4.26
N LEU A 40 -2.45 6.41 -4.75
CA LEU A 40 -3.81 5.87 -4.63
C LEU A 40 -3.89 5.05 -3.35
N MET A 41 -4.80 5.38 -2.48
CA MET A 41 -5.12 4.58 -1.29
C MET A 41 -6.55 4.06 -1.39
N LEU A 42 -6.76 2.82 -0.98
CA LEU A 42 -8.03 2.14 -1.15
C LEU A 42 -8.11 0.84 -0.32
N GLU A 43 -9.30 0.27 -0.25
CA GLU A 43 -9.51 -1.13 0.06
C GLU A 43 -9.88 -1.90 -1.21
N HIS A 44 -9.58 -3.20 -1.26
CA HIS A 44 -10.09 -4.07 -2.32
C HIS A 44 -11.32 -4.87 -1.87
N SER A 45 -12.17 -5.25 -2.83
CA SER A 45 -13.02 -6.42 -2.63
C SER A 45 -12.14 -7.66 -2.51
N PRO A 46 -12.59 -8.73 -1.82
CA PRO A 46 -11.79 -9.92 -1.54
C PRO A 46 -11.07 -10.46 -2.79
N VAL A 47 -9.73 -10.49 -2.78
CA VAL A 47 -8.90 -10.94 -3.89
C VAL A 47 -7.58 -11.53 -3.42
N TYR A 48 -7.22 -12.70 -3.95
CA TYR A 48 -5.86 -13.21 -3.91
C TYR A 48 -5.11 -12.74 -5.14
N THR A 49 -3.95 -12.13 -4.96
CA THR A 49 -3.07 -11.73 -6.05
C THR A 49 -1.84 -12.62 -6.07
N ILE A 50 -1.53 -13.19 -7.23
CA ILE A 50 -0.37 -14.05 -7.44
C ILE A 50 0.68 -13.20 -8.17
N GLY A 51 1.83 -12.98 -7.55
CA GLY A 51 2.93 -12.20 -8.13
C GLY A 51 3.71 -13.00 -9.20
N ILE A 52 4.80 -12.41 -9.68
CA ILE A 52 5.60 -12.95 -10.81
C ILE A 52 6.24 -14.32 -10.53
N ARG A 53 6.37 -14.72 -9.26
CA ARG A 53 6.86 -16.05 -8.85
C ARG A 53 5.71 -17.04 -8.68
N SER A 54 4.82 -17.11 -9.68
CA SER A 54 3.51 -17.77 -9.60
C SER A 54 3.52 -19.28 -9.90
N GLU A 55 4.67 -19.89 -10.21
CA GLU A 55 4.77 -21.30 -10.59
C GLU A 55 4.33 -22.27 -9.48
N GLU A 56 4.26 -21.78 -8.25
CA GLU A 56 3.93 -22.57 -7.04
C GLU A 56 2.42 -22.79 -6.82
N TYR A 57 1.52 -22.18 -7.63
CA TYR A 57 0.07 -22.27 -7.42
C TYR A 57 -0.65 -22.88 -8.61
N SER A 58 -0.96 -24.19 -8.49
CA SER A 58 -1.72 -24.93 -9.50
C SER A 58 -3.15 -24.39 -9.65
N GLU A 59 -3.79 -24.65 -10.80
CA GLU A 59 -5.18 -24.25 -11.04
C GLU A 59 -6.12 -24.80 -9.96
N LYS A 60 -5.94 -26.04 -9.55
CA LYS A 60 -6.71 -26.67 -8.46
C LYS A 60 -6.60 -25.91 -7.13
N GLN A 61 -5.43 -25.36 -6.81
CA GLN A 61 -5.25 -24.53 -5.62
C GLN A 61 -5.96 -23.19 -5.79
N GLN A 62 -5.90 -22.60 -6.99
CA GLN A 62 -6.59 -21.34 -7.29
C GLN A 62 -8.11 -21.50 -7.22
N GLU A 63 -8.67 -22.63 -7.71
CA GLU A 63 -10.09 -22.95 -7.60
C GLU A 63 -10.55 -22.99 -6.12
N LYS A 64 -9.81 -23.68 -5.26
CA LYS A 64 -10.10 -23.69 -3.83
C LYS A 64 -10.16 -22.29 -3.20
N LEU A 65 -9.29 -21.38 -3.63
CA LEU A 65 -9.30 -20.00 -3.15
C LEU A 65 -10.55 -19.24 -3.65
N ARG A 66 -10.99 -19.50 -4.89
CA ARG A 66 -12.25 -18.93 -5.44
C ARG A 66 -13.48 -19.43 -4.70
N ASP A 67 -13.48 -20.69 -4.28
CA ASP A 67 -14.60 -21.29 -3.51
C ASP A 67 -14.83 -20.61 -2.16
N HIS A 68 -13.79 -19.93 -1.62
CA HIS A 68 -13.94 -19.11 -0.42
C HIS A 68 -14.55 -17.72 -0.68
N GLY A 69 -14.90 -17.39 -1.93
CA GLY A 69 -15.56 -16.13 -2.29
C GLY A 69 -14.62 -14.99 -2.65
N ALA A 70 -13.33 -15.25 -2.85
CA ALA A 70 -12.36 -14.25 -3.30
C ALA A 70 -12.03 -14.41 -4.77
N GLN A 71 -11.73 -13.31 -5.47
CA GLN A 71 -11.12 -13.38 -6.79
C GLN A 71 -9.69 -13.92 -6.70
N VAL A 72 -9.19 -14.56 -7.75
CA VAL A 72 -7.78 -14.96 -7.87
C VAL A 72 -7.21 -14.37 -9.17
N ILE A 73 -6.21 -13.50 -9.04
CA ILE A 73 -5.69 -12.71 -10.16
C ILE A 73 -4.16 -12.83 -10.23
N LYS A 74 -3.64 -13.23 -11.39
CA LYS A 74 -2.21 -13.18 -11.70
C LYS A 74 -1.79 -11.75 -12.02
N THR A 75 -0.68 -11.30 -11.45
CA THR A 75 -0.24 -9.90 -11.52
C THR A 75 1.25 -9.79 -11.85
N SER A 76 1.68 -8.59 -12.27
CA SER A 76 3.10 -8.29 -12.51
C SER A 76 3.87 -7.83 -11.27
N ARG A 77 3.20 -7.68 -10.10
CA ARG A 77 3.90 -7.27 -8.88
C ARG A 77 4.96 -8.29 -8.45
N GLY A 78 5.95 -7.83 -7.74
CA GLY A 78 6.92 -8.71 -7.08
C GLY A 78 6.28 -9.63 -6.03
N GLY A 79 7.00 -10.68 -5.67
CA GLY A 79 6.59 -11.63 -4.63
C GLY A 79 5.71 -12.77 -5.12
N LEU A 80 5.20 -13.52 -4.14
CA LEU A 80 4.33 -14.70 -4.31
C LEU A 80 2.86 -14.31 -4.14
N ILE A 81 2.03 -15.25 -3.65
CA ILE A 81 0.62 -14.98 -3.37
C ILE A 81 0.46 -14.11 -2.11
N THR A 82 -0.53 -13.24 -2.15
CA THR A 82 -1.04 -12.51 -0.98
C THR A 82 -2.54 -12.29 -1.11
N TYR A 83 -3.17 -11.81 -0.05
CA TYR A 83 -4.59 -11.46 -0.01
C TYR A 83 -4.76 -9.96 0.16
N HIS A 84 -5.79 -9.43 -0.47
CA HIS A 84 -6.31 -8.08 -0.24
C HIS A 84 -7.82 -8.13 -0.05
N GLY A 85 -8.34 -7.31 0.86
CA GLY A 85 -9.77 -7.27 1.14
C GLY A 85 -10.17 -6.21 2.16
N PRO A 86 -11.45 -6.20 2.56
CA PRO A 86 -11.97 -5.27 3.56
C PRO A 86 -11.18 -5.28 4.86
N GLY A 87 -11.00 -4.10 5.45
CA GLY A 87 -10.19 -3.92 6.65
C GLY A 87 -8.67 -3.85 6.39
N GLN A 88 -8.24 -3.87 5.12
CA GLN A 88 -6.85 -3.71 4.74
C GLN A 88 -6.67 -2.43 3.90
N LEU A 89 -5.89 -1.49 4.39
CA LEU A 89 -5.51 -0.30 3.64
C LEU A 89 -4.42 -0.64 2.62
N ILE A 90 -4.66 -0.33 1.37
CA ILE A 90 -3.70 -0.46 0.27
C ILE A 90 -3.22 0.92 -0.12
N ALA A 91 -1.91 1.09 -0.34
CA ALA A 91 -1.36 2.29 -0.95
C ALA A 91 -0.54 1.93 -2.19
N TYR A 92 -0.88 2.58 -3.31
CA TYR A 92 -0.20 2.47 -4.60
C TYR A 92 0.44 3.80 -4.98
N PRO A 93 1.69 4.07 -4.56
CA PRO A 93 2.42 5.23 -5.06
C PRO A 93 2.85 4.99 -6.51
N ILE A 94 2.41 5.88 -7.42
CA ILE A 94 2.76 5.85 -8.84
C ILE A 94 3.76 6.97 -9.07
N ILE A 95 5.04 6.60 -9.09
CA ILE A 95 6.17 7.51 -8.94
C ILE A 95 7.18 7.28 -10.07
N ASN A 96 7.47 8.32 -10.84
CA ASN A 96 8.56 8.27 -11.81
C ASN A 96 9.90 8.47 -11.08
N LEU A 97 10.69 7.39 -10.97
CA LEU A 97 11.98 7.38 -10.29
C LEU A 97 13.10 8.17 -11.03
N ARG A 98 12.81 8.69 -12.23
CA ARG A 98 13.69 9.60 -12.97
C ARG A 98 13.30 11.07 -12.86
N GLY A 99 12.28 11.39 -12.06
CA GLY A 99 11.92 12.77 -11.75
C GLY A 99 13.08 13.53 -11.12
N SER A 100 13.14 14.84 -11.31
CA SER A 100 14.27 15.67 -10.88
C SER A 100 14.60 15.53 -9.40
N GLU A 101 13.59 15.33 -8.58
CA GLU A 101 13.69 15.20 -7.11
C GLU A 101 14.22 13.83 -6.68
N LEU A 102 14.09 12.83 -7.56
CA LEU A 102 14.47 11.44 -7.29
C LEU A 102 15.67 10.99 -8.12
N VAL A 103 16.33 11.92 -8.85
CA VAL A 103 17.52 11.63 -9.61
C VAL A 103 18.57 10.95 -8.72
N ASN A 104 19.13 9.85 -9.23
CA ASN A 104 20.08 8.97 -8.51
C ASN A 104 19.47 8.13 -7.37
N LYS A 105 18.15 8.14 -7.15
CA LYS A 105 17.49 7.20 -6.24
C LYS A 105 17.09 5.92 -6.98
N GLY A 106 17.57 4.79 -6.50
CA GLY A 106 17.24 3.49 -7.09
C GLY A 106 16.00 2.83 -6.46
N ILE A 107 15.58 1.70 -7.04
CA ILE A 107 14.44 0.90 -6.52
C ILE A 107 14.66 0.46 -5.06
N ARG A 108 15.90 0.23 -4.65
CA ARG A 108 16.21 -0.16 -3.27
C ARG A 108 15.85 0.96 -2.30
N TRP A 109 16.27 2.18 -2.59
CA TRP A 109 15.89 3.34 -1.81
C TRP A 109 14.37 3.52 -1.74
N TYR A 110 13.68 3.34 -2.87
CA TYR A 110 12.22 3.44 -2.93
C TYR A 110 11.54 2.42 -1.99
N VAL A 111 12.01 1.18 -1.99
CA VAL A 111 11.50 0.13 -1.11
C VAL A 111 11.77 0.46 0.36
N GLU A 112 12.97 0.95 0.68
CA GLU A 112 13.36 1.39 2.03
C GLU A 112 12.48 2.57 2.52
N ALA A 113 12.17 3.53 1.63
CA ALA A 113 11.29 4.65 1.94
C ALA A 113 9.85 4.21 2.22
N LEU A 114 9.32 3.23 1.46
CA LEU A 114 8.01 2.65 1.73
C LEU A 114 7.97 1.89 3.06
N GLU A 115 9.01 1.11 3.37
CA GLU A 115 9.13 0.39 4.64
C GLU A 115 9.19 1.36 5.81
N GLN A 116 9.97 2.42 5.69
CA GLN A 116 10.07 3.47 6.70
C GLN A 116 8.74 4.18 6.93
N ALA A 117 8.02 4.54 5.86
CA ALA A 117 6.70 5.16 5.96
C ALA A 117 5.70 4.25 6.68
N GLY A 118 5.69 2.96 6.36
CA GLY A 118 4.86 1.96 7.04
C GLY A 118 5.22 1.79 8.51
N PHE A 119 6.52 1.76 8.83
CA PHE A 119 7.00 1.69 10.21
C PHE A 119 6.55 2.92 11.02
N GLU A 120 6.79 4.13 10.52
CA GLU A 120 6.37 5.39 11.18
C GLU A 120 4.85 5.49 11.33
N THR A 121 4.09 4.97 10.37
CA THR A 121 2.63 4.89 10.46
C THR A 121 2.21 3.98 11.62
N CYS A 122 2.77 2.77 11.73
CA CYS A 122 2.44 1.84 12.80
C CYS A 122 2.87 2.39 14.19
N GLU A 123 4.06 3.00 14.28
CA GLU A 123 4.58 3.61 15.50
C GLU A 123 3.71 4.78 15.99
N ALA A 124 3.04 5.51 15.10
CA ALA A 124 2.11 6.58 15.48
C ALA A 124 0.92 6.06 16.29
N PHE A 125 0.48 4.82 16.04
CA PHE A 125 -0.63 4.19 16.75
C PHE A 125 -0.20 3.36 17.97
N LYS A 126 1.01 2.82 17.97
CA LYS A 126 1.55 2.01 19.08
C LYS A 126 3.07 2.10 19.14
N PRO A 127 3.61 3.12 19.84
CA PRO A 127 5.06 3.30 19.94
C PRO A 127 5.80 2.09 20.50
N ASN A 128 6.98 1.81 19.95
CA ASN A 128 7.90 0.72 20.36
C ASN A 128 7.35 -0.70 20.18
N ALA A 129 6.26 -0.87 19.42
CA ALA A 129 5.68 -2.18 19.15
C ALA A 129 6.23 -2.85 17.88
N PHE A 130 6.89 -2.10 17.01
CA PHE A 130 7.23 -2.53 15.65
C PHE A 130 8.73 -2.46 15.35
N GLN A 131 9.12 -3.09 14.25
CA GLN A 131 10.46 -3.04 13.68
C GLN A 131 10.42 -3.31 12.18
N LYS A 132 11.41 -2.81 11.46
CA LYS A 132 11.51 -3.02 10.01
C LYS A 132 12.05 -4.41 9.70
N GLY A 133 11.51 -5.04 8.67
CA GLY A 133 11.96 -6.35 8.19
C GLY A 133 13.37 -6.30 7.62
N SER A 134 13.79 -5.19 7.03
CA SER A 134 15.16 -4.96 6.56
C SER A 134 16.20 -5.00 7.69
N GLU A 135 15.84 -4.60 8.88
CA GLU A 135 16.71 -4.67 10.08
C GLU A 135 16.72 -6.06 10.72
N LEU A 136 15.56 -6.74 10.73
CA LEU A 136 15.40 -8.08 11.28
C LEU A 136 16.04 -9.16 10.42
N PHE A 137 16.00 -9.00 9.11
CA PHE A 137 16.39 -9.99 8.11
C PHE A 137 17.16 -9.33 6.97
N PRO A 138 18.36 -8.78 7.23
CA PRO A 138 19.11 -7.97 6.27
C PRO A 138 19.40 -8.71 4.96
N ASP A 139 19.52 -10.02 5.00
CA ASP A 139 19.81 -10.85 3.82
C ASP A 139 18.56 -11.38 3.10
N LYS A 140 17.35 -11.04 3.57
CA LYS A 140 16.08 -11.56 3.04
C LYS A 140 15.18 -10.44 2.51
N THR A 141 15.30 -10.12 1.23
CA THR A 141 14.44 -9.12 0.56
C THR A 141 12.94 -9.45 0.64
N ALA A 142 12.59 -10.74 0.74
CA ALA A 142 11.21 -11.17 0.91
C ALA A 142 10.62 -10.82 2.29
N ALA A 143 11.45 -10.45 3.25
CA ALA A 143 11.05 -10.09 4.60
C ALA A 143 10.88 -8.57 4.80
N THR A 144 11.09 -7.77 3.75
CA THR A 144 10.84 -6.32 3.80
C THR A 144 9.40 -6.03 4.20
N GLY A 145 9.21 -5.14 5.16
CA GLY A 145 7.90 -4.80 5.72
C GLY A 145 7.97 -4.43 7.20
N VAL A 146 6.83 -4.18 7.81
CA VAL A 146 6.75 -3.85 9.25
C VAL A 146 6.32 -5.08 10.04
N TRP A 147 7.07 -5.37 11.07
CA TRP A 147 6.95 -6.55 11.91
C TRP A 147 6.70 -6.18 13.35
N LEU A 148 6.03 -7.07 14.10
CA LEU A 148 5.97 -6.92 15.55
C LEU A 148 7.34 -7.11 16.18
N ASN A 149 7.69 -6.23 17.10
CA ASN A 149 8.93 -6.32 17.86
C ASN A 149 8.91 -7.57 18.77
N ARG A 150 9.92 -8.43 18.64
CA ARG A 150 10.04 -9.68 19.41
C ARG A 150 10.16 -9.47 20.93
N ASN A 151 10.62 -8.29 21.34
CA ASN A 151 10.82 -7.95 22.74
C ASN A 151 9.55 -7.47 23.44
N ASN A 152 8.50 -7.16 22.70
CA ASN A 152 7.23 -6.72 23.27
C ASN A 152 6.39 -7.95 23.67
N LYS A 153 6.33 -8.22 24.96
CA LYS A 153 5.44 -9.19 25.61
C LYS A 153 3.94 -8.84 25.53
N ILE A 154 3.51 -8.09 24.56
CA ILE A 154 2.11 -7.63 24.43
C ILE A 154 1.16 -8.77 24.03
N MET A 155 1.68 -9.93 23.70
CA MET A 155 0.86 -11.10 23.41
C MET A 155 0.84 -12.11 24.55
N SER A 156 0.00 -11.86 25.54
CA SER A 156 -0.56 -12.90 26.40
C SER A 156 -1.62 -13.74 25.66
N ILE A 157 -1.34 -14.13 24.44
CA ILE A 157 -2.18 -15.07 23.68
C ILE A 157 -1.32 -16.32 23.50
N GLY A 158 -1.54 -17.27 24.40
CA GLY A 158 -1.10 -18.65 24.37
C GLY A 158 0.24 -18.94 23.69
N ARG A 159 1.04 -19.82 24.29
CA ARG A 159 2.33 -20.30 23.78
C ARG A 159 2.45 -20.23 22.27
N LEU A 160 3.04 -19.16 21.76
CA LEU A 160 3.40 -19.03 20.36
C LEU A 160 4.82 -19.56 20.19
N ASN A 161 4.91 -20.77 19.67
CA ASN A 161 6.14 -21.29 19.11
C ASN A 161 6.58 -20.38 17.97
N PHE A 162 7.62 -19.55 18.20
CA PHE A 162 8.50 -18.92 17.21
C PHE A 162 7.90 -18.47 15.87
N GLY A 163 6.81 -17.70 15.85
CA GLY A 163 6.27 -17.05 14.64
C GLY A 163 6.60 -15.56 14.61
N SER A 164 7.16 -15.07 13.52
CA SER A 164 7.26 -13.63 13.28
C SER A 164 5.94 -13.14 12.68
N TYR A 165 5.49 -11.93 13.07
CA TYR A 165 4.23 -11.35 12.59
C TYR A 165 4.52 -10.15 11.70
N ILE A 166 3.93 -10.13 10.52
CA ILE A 166 4.02 -9.04 9.57
C ILE A 166 2.67 -8.31 9.44
N LEU A 167 2.70 -6.99 9.53
CA LEU A 167 1.53 -6.12 9.37
C LEU A 167 1.50 -5.42 8.02
N PHE A 168 2.67 -5.12 7.45
CA PHE A 168 2.83 -4.24 6.30
C PHE A 168 3.69 -4.88 5.22
N PRO A 169 3.14 -5.83 4.45
CA PRO A 169 3.84 -6.42 3.31
C PRO A 169 3.97 -5.46 2.13
N LEU A 170 5.08 -5.56 1.40
CA LEU A 170 5.37 -4.78 0.22
C LEU A 170 5.43 -5.64 -1.05
N GLY A 171 4.90 -5.11 -2.15
CA GLY A 171 4.98 -5.75 -3.45
C GLY A 171 4.99 -4.69 -4.56
N VAL A 172 6.17 -4.25 -4.98
CA VAL A 172 6.35 -3.20 -5.99
C VAL A 172 6.76 -3.75 -7.35
N HIS A 173 6.47 -3.00 -8.40
CA HIS A 173 6.96 -3.23 -9.75
C HIS A 173 7.37 -1.90 -10.39
N VAL A 174 8.31 -1.94 -11.35
CA VAL A 174 8.76 -0.75 -12.07
C VAL A 174 8.61 -0.97 -13.56
N THR A 175 7.86 -0.09 -14.21
CA THR A 175 7.66 -0.09 -15.67
C THR A 175 8.12 1.25 -16.23
N ARG A 176 9.09 1.24 -17.17
CA ARG A 176 9.64 2.46 -17.79
C ARG A 176 10.04 3.53 -16.75
N SER A 177 10.69 3.11 -15.70
CA SER A 177 11.09 3.93 -14.56
C SER A 177 9.97 4.46 -13.66
N VAL A 178 8.71 4.11 -13.90
CA VAL A 178 7.59 4.41 -13.02
C VAL A 178 7.37 3.24 -12.07
N ALA A 179 7.55 3.48 -10.78
CA ALA A 179 7.18 2.54 -9.72
C ALA A 179 5.66 2.52 -9.57
N HIS A 180 5.11 1.34 -9.36
CA HIS A 180 3.68 1.11 -9.14
C HIS A 180 3.43 -0.17 -8.35
N HIS A 181 2.16 -0.54 -8.09
CA HIS A 181 1.79 -1.37 -6.97
C HIS A 181 2.28 -0.70 -5.67
N GLY A 182 2.53 -1.42 -4.60
CA GLY A 182 2.98 -0.74 -3.39
C GLY A 182 2.87 -1.61 -2.15
N VAL A 183 2.11 -1.15 -1.17
CA VAL A 183 2.08 -1.67 0.18
C VAL A 183 0.65 -1.96 0.63
N SER A 184 0.52 -2.83 1.62
CA SER A 184 -0.76 -3.07 2.28
C SER A 184 -0.57 -3.11 3.80
N LEU A 185 -1.52 -2.56 4.55
CA LEU A 185 -1.55 -2.57 6.01
C LEU A 185 -2.85 -3.21 6.48
N ASN A 186 -2.77 -4.28 7.24
CA ASN A 186 -3.94 -4.85 7.90
C ASN A 186 -4.36 -3.93 9.06
N CYS A 187 -5.41 -3.17 8.85
CA CYS A 187 -5.96 -2.26 9.85
C CYS A 187 -6.78 -3.04 10.87
N THR A 188 -7.73 -3.84 10.39
CA THR A 188 -8.59 -4.71 11.21
C THR A 188 -8.15 -6.17 11.17
N SER A 189 -8.73 -6.98 12.03
CA SER A 189 -8.50 -8.43 12.06
C SER A 189 -9.21 -9.21 10.94
N GLU A 190 -10.12 -8.57 10.20
CA GLU A 190 -10.91 -9.24 9.15
C GLU A 190 -10.06 -9.90 8.05
N PRO A 191 -9.01 -9.29 7.52
CA PRO A 191 -8.14 -9.91 6.52
C PRO A 191 -7.42 -11.18 7.00
N LEU A 192 -7.18 -11.32 8.31
CA LEU A 192 -6.29 -12.36 8.84
C LEU A 192 -6.78 -13.78 8.52
N LYS A 193 -8.09 -14.04 8.61
CA LYS A 193 -8.71 -15.34 8.28
C LYS A 193 -8.47 -15.81 6.84
N TRP A 194 -8.26 -14.88 5.92
CA TRP A 194 -8.01 -15.19 4.52
C TRP A 194 -6.57 -15.63 4.27
N PHE A 195 -5.63 -15.14 5.09
CA PHE A 195 -4.23 -15.56 5.02
C PHE A 195 -4.00 -17.00 5.48
N ASP A 196 -4.93 -17.59 6.26
CA ASP A 196 -4.85 -19.00 6.68
C ASP A 196 -4.93 -19.98 5.49
N ASN A 197 -5.45 -19.55 4.34
CA ASN A 197 -5.57 -20.37 3.14
C ASN A 197 -4.33 -20.37 2.25
N ILE A 198 -3.30 -19.58 2.58
CA ILE A 198 -2.09 -19.41 1.77
C ILE A 198 -0.85 -19.39 2.66
N VAL A 199 0.33 -19.53 2.05
CA VAL A 199 1.61 -19.18 2.68
C VAL A 199 1.98 -17.76 2.25
N PRO A 200 1.71 -16.73 3.08
CA PRO A 200 1.90 -15.35 2.68
C PRO A 200 3.37 -15.08 2.33
N CYS A 201 3.63 -14.51 1.17
CA CYS A 201 4.98 -14.15 0.71
C CYS A 201 6.00 -15.32 0.71
N GLY A 202 5.55 -16.58 0.80
CA GLY A 202 6.41 -17.77 0.90
C GLY A 202 7.10 -17.93 2.27
N LEU A 203 6.63 -17.23 3.28
CA LEU A 203 7.21 -17.26 4.64
C LEU A 203 6.45 -18.26 5.52
N THR A 204 6.90 -19.52 5.55
CA THR A 204 6.22 -20.64 6.21
C THR A 204 6.08 -20.48 7.74
N ASN A 205 6.97 -19.71 8.38
CA ASN A 205 6.97 -19.49 9.83
C ASN A 205 6.47 -18.09 10.24
N CYS A 206 5.75 -17.42 9.37
CA CYS A 206 5.22 -16.08 9.61
C CYS A 206 3.71 -16.11 9.65
N LYS A 207 3.14 -15.30 10.51
CA LYS A 207 1.70 -15.01 10.53
C LYS A 207 1.46 -13.55 10.20
N MET A 208 0.26 -13.27 9.70
CA MET A 208 -0.19 -11.90 9.53
C MET A 208 -0.70 -11.37 10.86
N ALA A 209 -0.49 -10.07 11.10
CA ALA A 209 -1.08 -9.35 12.22
C ALA A 209 -1.88 -8.16 11.69
N ALA A 210 -2.70 -7.59 12.55
CA ALA A 210 -3.49 -6.39 12.28
C ALA A 210 -3.21 -5.32 13.33
N LEU A 211 -3.25 -4.06 12.91
CA LEU A 211 -2.95 -2.93 13.79
C LEU A 211 -3.94 -2.85 14.95
N GLU A 212 -5.24 -3.04 14.68
CA GLU A 212 -6.30 -3.18 15.69
C GLU A 212 -5.93 -4.18 16.80
N THR A 213 -5.46 -5.36 16.41
CA THR A 213 -5.09 -6.41 17.37
C THR A 213 -3.90 -6.00 18.24
N VAL A 214 -2.95 -5.28 17.66
CA VAL A 214 -1.73 -4.85 18.34
C VAL A 214 -1.98 -3.66 19.27
N THR A 215 -2.80 -2.72 18.82
CA THR A 215 -3.13 -1.51 19.61
C THR A 215 -4.18 -1.79 20.68
N GLY A 216 -5.06 -2.75 20.45
CA GLY A 216 -6.26 -2.98 21.25
C GLY A 216 -7.37 -1.94 21.00
N THR A 217 -7.23 -1.14 19.92
CA THR A 217 -8.15 -0.07 19.52
C THR A 217 -8.75 -0.42 18.17
N GLN A 218 -10.05 -0.24 18.01
CA GLN A 218 -10.70 -0.39 16.70
C GLN A 218 -10.19 0.70 15.77
N LEU A 219 -9.55 0.29 14.67
CA LEU A 219 -8.94 1.16 13.67
C LEU A 219 -9.41 0.73 12.29
N THR A 220 -9.89 1.67 11.52
CA THR A 220 -10.33 1.46 10.14
C THR A 220 -9.29 1.94 9.12
N PRO A 221 -9.35 1.55 7.86
CA PRO A 221 -8.53 2.14 6.80
C PRO A 221 -8.65 3.66 6.72
N ASP A 222 -9.84 4.23 6.99
CA ASP A 222 -10.11 5.67 6.98
C ASP A 222 -9.30 6.41 8.06
N ASP A 223 -9.19 5.82 9.26
CA ASP A 223 -8.42 6.41 10.37
C ASP A 223 -6.91 6.46 10.05
N ILE A 224 -6.43 5.51 9.25
CA ILE A 224 -5.00 5.30 9.02
C ILE A 224 -4.53 5.97 7.73
N ALA A 225 -5.40 6.09 6.72
CA ALA A 225 -5.03 6.62 5.41
C ALA A 225 -4.39 8.02 5.44
N PRO A 226 -4.88 9.01 6.21
CA PRO A 226 -4.24 10.32 6.31
C PRO A 226 -2.80 10.24 6.86
N VAL A 227 -2.59 9.42 7.89
CA VAL A 227 -1.27 9.24 8.52
C VAL A 227 -0.31 8.56 7.54
N LEU A 228 -0.73 7.47 6.89
CA LEU A 228 0.09 6.78 5.90
C LEU A 228 0.42 7.68 4.70
N SER A 229 -0.54 8.52 4.26
CA SER A 229 -0.31 9.50 3.20
C SER A 229 0.81 10.47 3.55
N GLU A 230 0.75 11.06 4.73
CA GLU A 230 1.78 11.99 5.24
C GLU A 230 3.14 11.32 5.33
N ARG A 231 3.22 10.09 5.87
CA ARG A 231 4.47 9.36 6.00
C ARG A 231 5.06 8.94 4.65
N LEU A 232 4.22 8.52 3.71
CA LEU A 232 4.67 8.23 2.34
C LEU A 232 5.23 9.49 1.67
N PHE A 233 4.54 10.62 1.79
CA PHE A 233 5.01 11.89 1.25
C PHE A 233 6.36 12.28 1.87
N THR A 234 6.47 12.29 3.20
CA THR A 234 7.68 12.68 3.91
C THR A 234 8.87 11.82 3.55
N ASN A 235 8.69 10.48 3.48
CA ASN A 235 9.80 9.56 3.21
C ASN A 235 10.20 9.49 1.73
N LEU A 236 9.28 9.75 0.81
CA LEU A 236 9.56 9.74 -0.63
C LEU A 236 10.09 11.10 -1.15
N PHE A 237 9.72 12.23 -0.51
CA PHE A 237 9.93 13.56 -1.08
C PHE A 237 10.59 14.58 -0.14
N LYS A 238 11.09 14.17 1.01
CA LYS A 238 11.61 15.01 2.10
C LYS A 238 12.71 16.03 1.73
N HIS A 239 13.18 16.07 0.50
CA HIS A 239 14.30 16.88 0.07
C HIS A 239 13.97 18.01 -0.92
N GLY A 240 12.68 18.30 -1.14
CA GLY A 240 12.26 19.37 -2.04
C GLY A 240 11.46 20.43 -1.31
N ASP A 241 12.02 21.63 -1.14
CA ASP A 241 11.39 22.75 -0.41
C ASP A 241 10.09 23.26 -1.07
N ASP A 242 9.81 22.88 -2.34
CA ASP A 242 8.66 23.33 -3.12
C ASP A 242 7.58 22.24 -3.36
N LEU A 243 7.55 21.18 -2.57
CA LEU A 243 6.60 20.09 -2.73
C LEU A 243 5.42 20.24 -1.74
N GLU A 244 4.21 20.27 -2.27
CA GLU A 244 2.97 20.21 -1.50
C GLU A 244 2.37 18.80 -1.62
N CYS A 245 1.91 18.24 -0.50
CA CYS A 245 1.04 17.07 -0.48
C CYS A 245 -0.41 17.50 -0.34
N THR A 246 -1.27 16.99 -1.20
CA THR A 246 -2.72 17.12 -1.03
C THR A 246 -3.31 15.75 -0.80
N TYR A 247 -4.14 15.63 0.22
CA TYR A 247 -4.95 14.46 0.50
C TYR A 247 -6.41 14.77 0.18
N ALA A 248 -7.09 13.87 -0.51
CA ALA A 248 -8.52 13.95 -0.74
C ALA A 248 -9.16 12.58 -0.56
N ASP A 249 -10.32 12.58 0.07
CA ASP A 249 -11.17 11.43 0.25
C ASP A 249 -12.37 11.53 -0.69
N PHE A 250 -12.55 10.51 -1.53
CA PHE A 250 -13.69 10.41 -2.44
C PHE A 250 -14.89 9.69 -1.84
N LEU A 251 -14.78 9.18 -0.61
CA LEU A 251 -15.89 8.52 0.07
C LEU A 251 -16.87 9.50 0.71
N ALA A 252 -16.41 10.71 1.00
CA ALA A 252 -17.23 11.69 1.66
C ALA A 252 -18.35 12.20 0.72
N ASP A 253 -19.54 11.69 0.93
CA ASP A 253 -20.82 12.35 0.71
C ASP A 253 -21.45 12.43 -0.69
N ASP A 254 -20.92 11.79 -1.75
CA ASP A 254 -21.62 11.80 -3.04
C ASP A 254 -21.89 10.39 -3.60
N GLU A 255 -23.05 9.82 -3.25
CA GLU A 255 -23.55 8.54 -3.81
C GLU A 255 -23.67 8.57 -5.35
N SER A 256 -23.57 9.76 -5.99
CA SER A 256 -23.62 9.96 -7.44
C SER A 256 -22.26 9.76 -8.13
N LEU A 257 -21.15 9.65 -7.38
CA LEU A 257 -19.83 9.46 -7.94
C LEU A 257 -19.63 8.02 -8.43
N THR A 258 -19.74 7.85 -9.75
CA THR A 258 -19.39 6.58 -10.38
C THR A 258 -17.86 6.42 -10.47
N TRP A 259 -17.40 5.17 -10.51
CA TRP A 259 -15.97 4.87 -10.71
C TRP A 259 -15.39 5.57 -11.94
N GLU A 260 -16.16 5.65 -13.00
CA GLU A 260 -15.75 6.30 -14.25
C GLU A 260 -15.48 7.79 -14.05
N LYS A 261 -16.33 8.49 -13.30
CA LYS A 261 -16.13 9.91 -12.97
C LYS A 261 -14.91 10.10 -12.06
N VAL A 262 -14.76 9.29 -11.04
CA VAL A 262 -13.61 9.35 -10.11
C VAL A 262 -12.31 9.09 -10.85
N SER A 263 -12.23 8.03 -11.65
CA SER A 263 -11.02 7.70 -12.41
C SER A 263 -10.69 8.76 -13.45
N GLN A 264 -11.69 9.30 -14.15
CA GLN A 264 -11.50 10.37 -15.10
C GLN A 264 -10.97 11.63 -14.41
N PHE A 265 -11.55 12.03 -13.27
CA PHE A 265 -11.07 13.18 -12.49
C PHE A 265 -9.61 13.04 -12.06
N ILE A 266 -9.21 11.87 -11.53
CA ILE A 266 -7.83 11.61 -11.15
C ILE A 266 -6.88 11.69 -12.35
N LEU A 267 -7.29 11.17 -13.50
CA LEU A 267 -6.50 11.22 -14.73
C LEU A 267 -6.39 12.64 -15.30
N GLU A 268 -7.48 13.40 -15.29
CA GLU A 268 -7.48 14.80 -15.69
C GLU A 268 -6.61 15.64 -14.77
N ASP A 269 -6.68 15.42 -13.45
CA ASP A 269 -5.83 16.10 -12.49
C ASP A 269 -4.35 15.74 -12.66
N ALA A 270 -4.05 14.47 -12.91
CA ALA A 270 -2.69 14.03 -13.23
C ALA A 270 -2.15 14.60 -14.54
N ASP A 271 -3.01 14.88 -15.52
CA ASP A 271 -2.63 15.49 -16.82
C ASP A 271 -2.57 17.03 -16.73
N PHE A 272 -3.47 17.65 -15.94
CA PHE A 272 -3.56 19.11 -15.73
C PHE A 272 -2.71 19.61 -14.56
N ARG A 273 -1.43 19.67 -14.73
CA ARG A 273 -0.38 19.95 -13.73
C ARG A 273 -0.37 21.36 -13.13
N THR A 274 -1.41 22.18 -13.31
CA THR A 274 -1.38 23.60 -12.94
C THR A 274 -2.63 24.15 -12.25
N LYS A 275 -3.68 23.37 -12.05
CA LYS A 275 -4.86 23.88 -11.33
C LYS A 275 -4.74 23.58 -9.83
N LYS A 276 -4.60 24.64 -9.02
CA LYS A 276 -4.81 24.57 -7.57
C LYS A 276 -6.23 24.04 -7.31
N LEU A 277 -6.34 22.90 -6.65
CA LEU A 277 -7.60 22.48 -6.06
C LEU A 277 -8.05 23.51 -5.01
N PRO A 278 -9.35 23.77 -4.84
CA PRO A 278 -9.82 24.52 -3.70
C PRO A 278 -9.35 23.80 -2.43
N LYS A 279 -8.74 24.56 -1.52
CA LYS A 279 -8.33 24.05 -0.22
C LYS A 279 -9.57 23.53 0.51
N GLN A 280 -9.77 22.22 0.57
CA GLN A 280 -10.58 21.65 1.64
C GLN A 280 -9.69 21.59 2.87
N GLU A 281 -9.93 22.53 3.77
CA GLU A 281 -9.32 22.54 5.09
C GLU A 281 -9.89 21.36 5.89
N ALA A 282 -9.17 20.26 5.96
CA ALA A 282 -9.42 19.29 6.99
C ALA A 282 -8.74 19.79 8.27
N PRO A 283 -9.43 19.90 9.40
CA PRO A 283 -8.80 20.26 10.65
C PRO A 283 -7.97 19.09 11.17
N LEU A 284 -6.66 19.21 11.05
CA LEU A 284 -5.74 18.47 11.90
C LEU A 284 -5.80 19.13 13.28
N GLN A 285 -6.51 18.54 14.22
CA GLN A 285 -6.32 18.83 15.64
C GLN A 285 -5.94 17.56 16.39
N PRO A 286 -5.11 17.72 17.47
CA PRO A 286 -4.24 16.73 18.06
C PRO A 286 -4.94 15.64 18.85
#